data_196dc427d8e7ed65428bc2eafa01cbc0
#
_entry.id   196dc427d8e7ed65428bc2eafa01cbc0
#
_cell.length_a   1.000
_cell.length_b   1.000
_cell.length_c   1.000
_cell.angle_alpha   90.00
_cell.angle_beta   90.00
_cell.angle_gamma   90.00
#
_symmetry.space_group_name_H-M   'P 1'
#
loop_
_entity.id
_entity.type
_entity.pdbx_description
1 polymer ?
#
loop_
_entity_poly.entity_id
_entity_poly.type
_entity_poly.pdbx_seq_one_letter_code
_entity_poly.pdbx_strand_id
1 'polypeptide(L)'
;LNIVSVALAAIVLVVAVLFVRGWRPWHSDPVNTNSVKGASGAVAMPVNPAMESEFGIRFTAVGVTSAGGMIMLRYQILDSDKVLSVHDTETAPYVLGPDGYKFDAPGMQGHSHIGKKKLAGTTDYILLANSGGRLKPGMVVTIVAGQLRMSDVTVV
;
A
#
# COMPACT_ATOMS: atom_id res chain seq x y z
N LEU A 1 22.16 9.68 -61.37
CA LEU A 1 22.14 9.27 -59.93
C LEU A 1 20.69 9.13 -59.51
N ASN A 2 20.24 7.91 -59.21
CA ASN A 2 18.84 7.65 -58.89
C ASN A 2 18.52 8.19 -57.48
N ILE A 3 17.41 8.89 -57.35
CA ILE A 3 16.91 9.50 -56.12
C ILE A 3 16.84 8.44 -54.97
N VAL A 4 16.56 7.20 -55.31
CA VAL A 4 16.53 6.06 -54.37
C VAL A 4 17.90 5.78 -53.74
N SER A 5 19.00 5.94 -54.49
CA SER A 5 20.36 5.71 -53.99
C SER A 5 20.80 6.80 -52.98
N VAL A 6 20.35 8.02 -53.17
CA VAL A 6 20.66 9.15 -52.26
C VAL A 6 19.88 9.01 -50.95
N ALA A 7 18.63 8.55 -51.01
CA ALA A 7 17.81 8.32 -49.83
C ALA A 7 18.36 7.19 -48.95
N LEU A 8 18.87 6.11 -49.55
CA LEU A 8 19.44 4.98 -48.81
C LEU A 8 20.73 5.39 -48.07
N ALA A 9 21.59 6.19 -48.72
CA ALA A 9 22.83 6.68 -48.14
C ALA A 9 22.56 7.60 -46.94
N ALA A 10 21.52 8.45 -47.00
CA ALA A 10 21.14 9.32 -45.92
C ALA A 10 20.63 8.56 -44.68
N ILE A 11 19.85 7.48 -44.87
CA ILE A 11 19.34 6.66 -43.77
C ILE A 11 20.49 5.91 -43.08
N VAL A 12 21.44 5.36 -43.80
CA VAL A 12 22.60 4.68 -43.23
C VAL A 12 23.45 5.65 -42.40
N LEU A 13 23.61 6.88 -42.86
CA LEU A 13 24.42 7.89 -42.17
C LEU A 13 23.73 8.36 -40.87
N VAL A 14 22.42 8.51 -40.84
CA VAL A 14 21.64 8.83 -39.66
C VAL A 14 21.72 7.71 -38.60
N VAL A 15 21.62 6.46 -39.02
CA VAL A 15 21.74 5.30 -38.12
C VAL A 15 23.16 5.24 -37.52
N ALA A 16 24.20 5.46 -38.36
CA ALA A 16 25.59 5.44 -37.90
C ALA A 16 25.88 6.57 -36.90
N VAL A 17 25.34 7.77 -37.12
CA VAL A 17 25.50 8.92 -36.16
C VAL A 17 24.79 8.66 -34.82
N LEU A 18 23.65 7.98 -34.85
CA LEU A 18 22.95 7.59 -33.62
C LEU A 18 23.74 6.54 -32.83
N PHE A 19 24.41 5.61 -33.49
CA PHE A 19 25.26 4.61 -32.85
C PHE A 19 26.53 5.23 -32.23
N VAL A 20 27.17 6.18 -32.92
CA VAL A 20 28.39 6.86 -32.44
C VAL A 20 28.08 7.81 -31.28
N ARG A 21 26.87 8.37 -31.20
CA ARG A 21 26.45 9.24 -30.07
C ARG A 21 26.01 8.47 -28.83
N GLY A 22 26.28 7.16 -28.74
CA GLY A 22 26.09 6.40 -27.52
C GLY A 22 24.62 6.28 -27.13
N TRP A 23 23.73 6.00 -28.11
CA TRP A 23 22.39 5.52 -27.82
C TRP A 23 22.52 4.17 -27.11
N ARG A 24 22.61 4.23 -25.78
CA ARG A 24 22.57 3.05 -24.94
C ARG A 24 21.13 2.56 -24.95
N PRO A 25 20.85 1.36 -25.51
CA PRO A 25 19.57 0.72 -25.21
C PRO A 25 19.49 0.60 -23.70
N TRP A 26 18.35 0.84 -23.13
CA TRP A 26 18.06 0.79 -21.69
C TRP A 26 18.78 -0.40 -21.03
N HIS A 27 20.01 -0.14 -20.57
CA HIS A 27 20.59 -0.99 -19.57
C HIS A 27 19.89 -0.61 -18.28
N SER A 28 19.11 -1.53 -17.74
CA SER A 28 18.78 -1.50 -16.32
C SER A 28 20.12 -1.43 -15.59
N ASP A 29 20.47 -0.26 -15.08
CA ASP A 29 21.59 -0.15 -14.16
C ASP A 29 21.37 -1.19 -13.07
N PRO A 30 22.41 -1.97 -12.68
CA PRO A 30 22.26 -2.88 -11.58
C PRO A 30 21.75 -2.05 -10.40
N VAL A 31 20.57 -2.40 -9.89
CA VAL A 31 19.97 -1.74 -8.73
C VAL A 31 21.04 -1.72 -7.66
N ASN A 32 21.55 -0.54 -7.35
CA ASN A 32 22.52 -0.38 -6.29
C ASN A 32 21.83 -0.72 -4.96
N THR A 33 21.92 -1.97 -4.59
CA THR A 33 21.35 -2.51 -3.36
C THR A 33 21.96 -1.90 -2.09
N ASN A 34 22.99 -1.07 -2.23
CA ASN A 34 23.65 -0.42 -1.09
C ASN A 34 23.00 0.92 -0.69
N SER A 35 22.00 1.43 -1.42
CA SER A 35 21.32 2.68 -1.04
C SER A 35 19.94 2.44 -0.42
N VAL A 36 19.53 1.20 -0.18
CA VAL A 36 18.50 0.92 0.81
C VAL A 36 19.17 0.86 2.19
N LYS A 37 19.79 1.97 2.58
CA LYS A 37 19.97 2.26 3.99
C LYS A 37 18.57 2.50 4.51
N GLY A 38 17.97 1.42 5.05
CA GLY A 38 16.59 1.33 5.42
C GLY A 38 16.15 2.58 6.15
N ALA A 39 14.94 2.99 5.94
CA ALA A 39 14.24 3.86 6.84
C ALA A 39 14.38 3.24 8.23
N SER A 40 15.44 3.64 8.92
CA SER A 40 15.71 3.33 10.32
C SER A 40 14.55 3.93 11.09
N GLY A 41 13.69 3.08 11.64
CA GLY A 41 12.58 3.51 12.46
C GLY A 41 11.22 2.92 12.07
N ALA A 42 11.15 1.88 11.26
CA ALA A 42 9.90 1.14 11.12
C ALA A 42 9.57 0.52 12.49
N VAL A 43 8.71 1.19 13.25
CA VAL A 43 8.18 0.64 14.50
C VAL A 43 7.44 -0.63 14.13
N ALA A 44 7.85 -1.75 14.73
CA ALA A 44 7.22 -3.04 14.45
C ALA A 44 5.74 -2.97 14.85
N MET A 45 4.87 -3.40 13.95
CA MET A 45 3.45 -3.51 14.23
C MET A 45 3.21 -4.55 15.32
N PRO A 46 2.44 -4.25 16.37
CA PRO A 46 2.06 -5.26 17.35
C PRO A 46 1.36 -6.46 16.69
N VAL A 47 1.52 -7.64 17.26
CA VAL A 47 0.83 -8.85 16.81
C VAL A 47 -0.32 -9.15 17.77
N ASN A 48 -1.51 -9.44 17.25
CA ASN A 48 -2.66 -9.84 18.03
C ASN A 48 -3.18 -11.21 17.56
N PRO A 49 -2.77 -12.31 18.20
CA PRO A 49 -3.16 -13.66 17.79
C PRO A 49 -4.67 -13.90 17.83
N ALA A 50 -5.40 -13.24 18.72
CA ALA A 50 -6.85 -13.34 18.79
C ALA A 50 -7.51 -12.75 17.53
N MET A 51 -7.08 -11.57 17.08
CA MET A 51 -7.55 -10.96 15.84
C MET A 51 -7.19 -11.81 14.62
N GLU A 52 -5.96 -12.37 14.60
CA GLU A 52 -5.54 -13.27 13.52
C GLU A 52 -6.41 -14.52 13.44
N SER A 53 -6.72 -15.11 14.59
CA SER A 53 -7.56 -16.30 14.65
C SER A 53 -9.02 -16.02 14.28
N GLU A 54 -9.57 -14.89 14.70
CA GLU A 54 -10.99 -14.54 14.50
C GLU A 54 -11.24 -14.07 13.06
N PHE A 55 -10.42 -13.11 12.57
CA PHE A 55 -10.65 -12.46 11.28
C PHE A 55 -9.78 -13.01 10.14
N GLY A 56 -8.85 -13.90 10.42
CA GLY A 56 -7.95 -14.45 9.40
C GLY A 56 -7.02 -13.40 8.76
N ILE A 57 -6.70 -12.33 9.48
CA ILE A 57 -5.83 -11.24 9.01
C ILE A 57 -4.80 -10.86 10.04
N ARG A 58 -3.68 -10.31 9.58
CA ARG A 58 -2.64 -9.65 10.39
C ARG A 58 -2.51 -8.22 9.95
N PHE A 59 -2.77 -7.27 10.83
CA PHE A 59 -2.49 -5.86 10.54
C PHE A 59 -0.99 -5.64 10.40
N THR A 60 -0.57 -4.88 9.40
CA THR A 60 0.84 -4.66 9.05
C THR A 60 1.27 -3.20 9.11
N ALA A 61 0.33 -2.26 8.95
CA ALA A 61 0.60 -0.83 9.10
C ALA A 61 -0.70 -0.03 9.27
N VAL A 62 -0.58 1.08 9.97
CA VAL A 62 -1.54 2.20 9.94
C VAL A 62 -0.80 3.39 9.35
N GLY A 63 -1.28 3.93 8.25
CA GLY A 63 -0.64 5.07 7.58
C GLY A 63 -1.62 6.16 7.20
N VAL A 64 -1.12 7.39 7.12
CA VAL A 64 -1.89 8.52 6.61
C VAL A 64 -1.67 8.65 5.10
N THR A 65 -2.74 8.81 4.34
CA THR A 65 -2.71 8.86 2.87
C THR A 65 -3.65 9.95 2.34
N SER A 66 -3.74 10.10 1.03
CA SER A 66 -4.61 11.08 0.37
C SER A 66 -4.41 12.51 0.92
N ALA A 67 -3.14 12.97 0.94
CA ALA A 67 -2.75 14.28 1.48
C ALA A 67 -3.28 14.55 2.90
N GLY A 68 -3.36 13.51 3.73
CA GLY A 68 -3.81 13.61 5.11
C GLY A 68 -5.31 13.39 5.32
N GLY A 69 -6.08 13.21 4.25
CA GLY A 69 -7.54 13.07 4.34
C GLY A 69 -8.02 11.66 4.69
N MET A 70 -7.16 10.65 4.56
CA MET A 70 -7.54 9.26 4.82
C MET A 70 -6.49 8.52 5.63
N ILE A 71 -6.93 7.48 6.30
CA ILE A 71 -6.10 6.51 7.02
C ILE A 71 -6.17 5.20 6.24
N MET A 72 -5.02 4.62 5.94
CA MET A 72 -4.90 3.31 5.32
C MET A 72 -4.52 2.30 6.40
N LEU A 73 -5.43 1.39 6.70
CA LEU A 73 -5.21 0.26 7.59
C LEU A 73 -4.86 -0.95 6.73
N ARG A 74 -3.56 -1.29 6.66
CA ARG A 74 -3.04 -2.38 5.83
C ARG A 74 -3.02 -3.68 6.61
N TYR A 75 -3.35 -4.78 5.94
CA TYR A 75 -3.31 -6.11 6.54
C TYR A 75 -2.86 -7.18 5.54
N GLN A 76 -2.29 -8.25 6.05
CA GLN A 76 -2.02 -9.49 5.33
C GLN A 76 -3.17 -10.47 5.58
N ILE A 77 -3.59 -11.17 4.54
CA ILE A 77 -4.60 -12.22 4.62
C ILE A 77 -3.92 -13.52 5.06
N LEU A 78 -4.36 -14.08 6.17
CA LEU A 78 -3.89 -15.36 6.69
C LEU A 78 -4.85 -16.49 6.34
N ASP A 79 -6.16 -16.20 6.34
CA ASP A 79 -7.24 -17.15 6.06
C ASP A 79 -8.27 -16.54 5.10
N SER A 80 -8.38 -17.14 3.92
CA SER A 80 -9.26 -16.66 2.85
C SER A 80 -10.75 -16.76 3.16
N ASP A 81 -11.13 -17.68 4.05
CA ASP A 81 -12.55 -17.94 4.37
C ASP A 81 -13.03 -16.97 5.47
N LYS A 82 -12.13 -16.53 6.34
CA LYS A 82 -12.45 -15.62 7.45
C LYS A 82 -12.37 -14.15 7.07
N VAL A 83 -11.52 -13.78 6.10
CA VAL A 83 -11.26 -12.37 5.77
C VAL A 83 -12.51 -11.57 5.36
N LEU A 84 -13.56 -12.22 4.93
CA LEU A 84 -14.81 -11.54 4.54
C LEU A 84 -15.49 -10.84 5.70
N SER A 85 -15.35 -11.36 6.94
CA SER A 85 -15.92 -10.74 8.14
C SER A 85 -15.33 -9.37 8.47
N VAL A 86 -14.15 -9.07 7.97
CA VAL A 86 -13.50 -7.74 8.12
C VAL A 86 -14.28 -6.63 7.41
N HIS A 87 -15.13 -6.99 6.47
CA HIS A 87 -15.95 -6.05 5.69
C HIS A 87 -17.42 -5.99 6.17
N ASP A 88 -17.77 -6.76 7.18
CA ASP A 88 -19.11 -6.72 7.76
C ASP A 88 -19.29 -5.46 8.60
N THR A 89 -20.45 -4.83 8.52
CA THR A 89 -20.73 -3.55 9.18
C THR A 89 -20.49 -3.58 10.69
N GLU A 90 -20.77 -4.73 11.34
CA GLU A 90 -20.67 -4.87 12.79
C GLU A 90 -19.24 -5.15 13.27
N THR A 91 -18.41 -5.75 12.41
CA THR A 91 -17.04 -6.18 12.76
C THR A 91 -15.96 -5.39 12.03
N ALA A 92 -16.37 -4.48 11.12
CA ALA A 92 -15.44 -3.66 10.36
C ALA A 92 -14.43 -2.95 11.28
N PRO A 93 -13.12 -3.07 11.01
CA PRO A 93 -12.11 -2.43 11.81
C PRO A 93 -12.20 -0.91 11.77
N TYR A 94 -11.91 -0.30 12.90
CA TYR A 94 -11.73 1.14 13.03
C TYR A 94 -10.51 1.47 13.90
N VAL A 95 -10.11 2.72 13.90
CA VAL A 95 -8.97 3.20 14.70
C VAL A 95 -9.49 4.16 15.75
N LEU A 96 -8.98 4.03 16.98
CA LEU A 96 -9.17 5.01 18.05
C LEU A 96 -7.89 5.84 18.19
N GLY A 97 -8.03 7.14 18.07
CA GLY A 97 -6.96 8.10 18.33
C GLY A 97 -6.61 8.20 19.81
N PRO A 98 -5.52 8.91 20.16
CA PRO A 98 -5.10 9.09 21.54
C PRO A 98 -6.12 9.89 22.38
N ASP A 99 -6.96 10.67 21.74
CA ASP A 99 -8.07 11.44 22.33
C ASP A 99 -9.39 10.65 22.40
N GLY A 100 -9.37 9.37 22.01
CA GLY A 100 -10.55 8.52 21.93
C GLY A 100 -11.43 8.76 20.69
N TYR A 101 -11.01 9.65 19.78
CA TYR A 101 -11.76 9.88 18.55
C TYR A 101 -11.76 8.62 17.68
N LYS A 102 -12.95 8.26 17.19
CA LYS A 102 -13.14 7.09 16.33
C LYS A 102 -12.97 7.47 14.86
N PHE A 103 -12.02 6.83 14.19
CA PHE A 103 -11.81 6.89 12.74
C PHE A 103 -12.39 5.63 12.13
N ASP A 104 -13.45 5.74 11.38
CA ASP A 104 -14.11 4.63 10.71
C ASP A 104 -14.20 4.83 9.19
N ALA A 105 -14.72 3.82 8.50
CA ALA A 105 -14.91 3.91 7.05
C ALA A 105 -15.97 5.00 6.75
N PRO A 106 -15.65 5.94 5.85
CA PRO A 106 -16.65 6.92 5.41
C PRO A 106 -17.73 6.13 4.70
N GLY A 107 -18.97 6.11 5.16
CA GLY A 107 -20.19 5.55 4.58
C GLY A 107 -20.19 4.85 3.20
N MET A 108 -19.02 4.56 2.66
CA MET A 108 -18.74 3.91 1.40
C MET A 108 -18.70 2.38 1.53
N GLN A 109 -19.52 1.83 2.39
CA GLN A 109 -19.67 0.37 2.59
C GLN A 109 -20.14 -0.37 1.33
N GLY A 110 -20.41 0.35 0.24
CA GLY A 110 -20.85 -0.22 -1.04
C GLY A 110 -19.74 -0.50 -2.06
N HIS A 111 -18.49 -0.14 -1.80
CA HIS A 111 -17.36 -0.38 -2.72
C HIS A 111 -16.49 -1.56 -2.27
N SER A 112 -17.10 -2.49 -1.59
CA SER A 112 -16.50 -3.78 -1.34
C SER A 112 -16.17 -4.41 -2.71
N HIS A 113 -14.92 -4.76 -2.93
CA HIS A 113 -14.51 -5.69 -3.99
C HIS A 113 -15.04 -7.10 -3.66
N ILE A 114 -16.30 -7.17 -3.22
CA ILE A 114 -17.07 -8.38 -2.97
C ILE A 114 -17.15 -9.12 -4.30
N GLY A 115 -16.45 -10.23 -4.39
CA GLY A 115 -16.47 -11.09 -5.58
C GLY A 115 -15.12 -11.59 -6.04
N LYS A 116 -14.01 -10.97 -5.63
CA LYS A 116 -12.69 -11.57 -5.86
C LYS A 116 -12.28 -12.38 -4.64
N LYS A 117 -12.07 -13.68 -4.85
CA LYS A 117 -11.54 -14.56 -3.80
C LYS A 117 -10.24 -13.94 -3.26
N LYS A 118 -10.25 -13.59 -1.99
CA LYS A 118 -9.08 -13.11 -1.28
C LYS A 118 -8.14 -14.29 -1.03
N LEU A 119 -6.89 -14.19 -1.45
CA LEU A 119 -5.93 -15.28 -1.31
C LEU A 119 -5.07 -15.09 -0.06
N ALA A 120 -4.90 -16.15 0.71
CA ALA A 120 -3.96 -16.17 1.84
C ALA A 120 -2.54 -15.82 1.36
N GLY A 121 -1.79 -15.09 2.19
CA GLY A 121 -0.46 -14.57 1.87
C GLY A 121 -0.47 -13.23 1.13
N THR A 122 -1.59 -12.78 0.57
CA THR A 122 -1.67 -11.45 -0.09
C THR A 122 -1.91 -10.34 0.93
N THR A 123 -1.61 -9.11 0.53
CA THR A 123 -1.85 -7.90 1.32
C THR A 123 -3.03 -7.12 0.75
N ASP A 124 -3.86 -6.58 1.64
CA ASP A 124 -4.97 -5.71 1.30
C ASP A 124 -5.06 -4.54 2.29
N TYR A 125 -6.02 -3.66 2.14
CA TYR A 125 -6.19 -2.49 3.02
C TYR A 125 -7.65 -2.08 3.18
N ILE A 126 -7.91 -1.35 4.28
CA ILE A 126 -9.15 -0.64 4.55
C ILE A 126 -8.83 0.84 4.59
N LEU A 127 -9.68 1.66 3.99
CA LEU A 127 -9.57 3.12 4.06
C LEU A 127 -10.58 3.65 5.07
N LEU A 128 -10.08 4.46 6.01
CA LEU A 128 -10.87 5.14 7.03
C LEU A 128 -10.80 6.65 6.79
N ALA A 129 -11.83 7.39 7.19
CA ALA A 129 -11.82 8.84 7.09
C ALA A 129 -10.87 9.44 8.13
N ASN A 130 -9.99 10.36 7.71
CA ASN A 130 -9.19 11.20 8.61
C ASN A 130 -9.77 12.61 8.65
N SER A 131 -10.98 12.75 9.20
CA SER A 131 -11.71 14.00 9.22
C SER A 131 -10.91 15.12 9.89
N GLY A 132 -10.67 16.19 9.14
CA GLY A 132 -9.86 17.32 9.60
C GLY A 132 -8.37 17.04 9.74
N GLY A 133 -7.85 15.94 9.19
CA GLY A 133 -6.43 15.58 9.26
C GLY A 133 -5.93 15.39 10.70
N ARG A 134 -6.78 14.89 11.60
CA ARG A 134 -6.49 14.74 13.03
C ARG A 134 -5.37 13.74 13.29
N LEU A 135 -5.40 12.60 12.60
CA LEU A 135 -4.36 11.59 12.75
C LEU A 135 -3.16 11.96 11.88
N LYS A 136 -1.97 11.85 12.49
CA LYS A 136 -0.70 12.19 11.83
C LYS A 136 0.33 11.09 12.06
N PRO A 137 1.33 10.95 11.18
CA PRO A 137 2.47 10.06 11.43
C PRO A 137 3.12 10.33 12.79
N GLY A 138 3.54 9.25 13.45
CA GLY A 138 4.13 9.27 14.78
C GLY A 138 3.13 9.22 15.94
N MET A 139 1.84 9.41 15.70
CA MET A 139 0.82 9.24 16.75
C MET A 139 0.63 7.75 17.07
N VAL A 140 0.27 7.47 18.33
CA VAL A 140 -0.04 6.11 18.80
C VAL A 140 -1.55 5.94 18.88
N VAL A 141 -2.05 4.83 18.34
CA VAL A 141 -3.48 4.54 18.21
C VAL A 141 -3.80 3.12 18.66
N THR A 142 -5.10 2.83 18.75
CA THR A 142 -5.62 1.48 18.98
C THR A 142 -6.46 1.05 17.77
N ILE A 143 -6.18 -0.10 17.20
CA ILE A 143 -7.06 -0.75 16.21
C ILE A 143 -8.11 -1.56 16.97
N VAL A 144 -9.35 -1.44 16.56
CA VAL A 144 -10.47 -2.21 17.10
C VAL A 144 -11.14 -2.96 15.95
N ALA A 145 -11.38 -4.26 16.13
CA ALA A 145 -12.13 -5.10 15.22
C ALA A 145 -13.08 -6.00 16.03
N GLY A 146 -14.37 -5.86 15.80
CA GLY A 146 -15.38 -6.48 16.67
C GLY A 146 -15.17 -6.07 18.13
N GLN A 147 -14.96 -7.06 19.02
CA GLN A 147 -14.68 -6.85 20.44
C GLN A 147 -13.18 -6.80 20.78
N LEU A 148 -12.32 -7.09 19.80
CA LEU A 148 -10.88 -7.17 20.01
C LEU A 148 -10.20 -5.82 19.81
N ARG A 149 -9.11 -5.60 20.57
CA ARG A 149 -8.33 -4.36 20.54
C ARG A 149 -6.84 -4.67 20.37
N MET A 150 -6.16 -3.86 19.62
CA MET A 150 -4.71 -3.87 19.46
C MET A 150 -4.17 -2.46 19.71
N SER A 151 -3.61 -2.24 20.91
CA SER A 151 -3.06 -0.96 21.33
C SER A 151 -1.62 -0.76 20.91
N ASP A 152 -1.09 0.42 21.18
CA ASP A 152 0.32 0.79 20.95
C ASP A 152 0.77 0.71 19.48
N VAL A 153 -0.16 0.96 18.58
CA VAL A 153 0.11 1.00 17.14
C VAL A 153 0.59 2.39 16.74
N THR A 154 1.81 2.47 16.24
CA THR A 154 2.36 3.74 15.71
C THR A 154 1.92 3.97 14.27
N VAL A 155 1.39 5.16 13.99
CA VAL A 155 1.01 5.61 12.65
C VAL A 155 2.26 5.99 11.85
N VAL A 156 2.38 5.50 10.61
CA VAL A 156 3.47 5.79 9.68
C VAL A 156 3.06 6.74 8.57
#